data_3931d6b3920f12750a4639a6f2629716
#
_entry.id   3931d6b3920f12750a4639a6f2629716
#
_cell.length_a   1.000
_cell.length_b   1.000
_cell.length_c   1.000
_cell.angle_alpha   90.00
_cell.angle_beta   90.00
_cell.angle_gamma   90.00
#
_symmetry.space_group_name_H-M   'P 1'
#
loop_
_entity.id
_entity.type
_entity.pdbx_description
1 polymer ?
#
loop_
_entity_poly.entity_id
_entity_poly.type
_entity_poly.pdbx_seq_one_letter_code
_entity_poly.pdbx_strand_id
1 'polypeptide(L)'
;MKPHIFLKTALHATLLIAIALWAGCAHAPFTDRFNPETNEATLWGSETIPLDPGWRLIGVEKINLRGQIWNSFLVPIDEVQTMILVRGEEKEPSILLLSRVIKTRQTEIFTYLGGAKTILGDRPYRENMYGLSSDTSDPEYRRYLERVSAAGISLAPGYRVRVLDRLPHDTVMVRVMELTPGNVTSTLPSYGQMYPQEIQELIRRRFD
;
A
#
# COMPACT_ATOMS: atom_id res chain seq x y z
N MET A 1 31.83 50.02 -9.59
CA MET A 1 30.70 49.08 -9.44
C MET A 1 31.10 48.08 -8.34
N LYS A 2 30.33 47.96 -7.24
CA LYS A 2 30.71 47.19 -6.05
C LYS A 2 30.42 45.70 -6.24
N PRO A 3 31.39 44.81 -6.27
CA PRO A 3 31.21 43.37 -6.57
C PRO A 3 30.40 42.60 -5.49
N HIS A 4 30.15 43.19 -4.32
CA HIS A 4 29.44 42.57 -3.21
C HIS A 4 27.93 42.39 -3.41
N ILE A 5 27.30 43.11 -4.32
CA ILE A 5 25.85 43.02 -4.57
C ILE A 5 25.54 41.80 -5.44
N PHE A 6 26.38 41.49 -6.41
CA PHE A 6 26.20 40.32 -7.30
C PHE A 6 26.36 38.98 -6.56
N LEU A 7 27.26 38.92 -5.57
CA LEU A 7 27.52 37.70 -4.80
C LEU A 7 26.33 37.33 -3.89
N LYS A 8 25.69 38.34 -3.27
CA LYS A 8 24.51 38.12 -2.41
C LYS A 8 23.29 37.66 -3.19
N THR A 9 23.03 38.25 -4.35
CA THR A 9 21.89 37.82 -5.20
C THR A 9 22.08 36.42 -5.76
N ALA A 10 23.28 36.05 -6.17
CA ALA A 10 23.59 34.69 -6.62
C ALA A 10 23.37 33.65 -5.51
N LEU A 11 23.81 33.94 -4.29
CA LEU A 11 23.67 33.02 -3.14
C LEU A 11 22.18 32.80 -2.77
N HIS A 12 21.35 33.85 -2.79
CA HIS A 12 19.92 33.71 -2.51
C HIS A 12 19.18 32.95 -3.61
N ALA A 13 19.55 33.15 -4.88
CA ALA A 13 18.96 32.39 -5.99
C ALA A 13 19.30 30.89 -5.90
N THR A 14 20.53 30.53 -5.55
CA THR A 14 20.96 29.15 -5.38
C THR A 14 20.26 28.46 -4.21
N LEU A 15 20.07 29.20 -3.09
CA LEU A 15 19.37 28.69 -1.92
C LEU A 15 17.88 28.41 -2.21
N LEU A 16 17.22 29.32 -2.93
CA LEU A 16 15.82 29.16 -3.33
C LEU A 16 15.62 27.99 -4.29
N ILE A 17 16.55 27.78 -5.23
CA ILE A 17 16.51 26.61 -6.14
C ILE A 17 16.72 25.30 -5.37
N ALA A 18 17.65 25.28 -4.40
CA ALA A 18 17.88 24.11 -3.57
C ALA A 18 16.63 23.75 -2.72
N ILE A 19 15.98 24.77 -2.13
CA ILE A 19 14.72 24.57 -1.36
C ILE A 19 13.60 24.09 -2.27
N ALA A 20 13.47 24.61 -3.48
CA ALA A 20 12.44 24.18 -4.45
C ALA A 20 12.68 22.74 -4.92
N LEU A 21 13.93 22.33 -5.11
CA LEU A 21 14.28 20.94 -5.44
C LEU A 21 14.00 19.98 -4.29
N TRP A 22 14.20 20.39 -3.04
CA TRP A 22 13.87 19.58 -1.87
C TRP A 22 12.37 19.47 -1.62
N ALA A 23 11.60 20.52 -1.85
CA ALA A 23 10.16 20.50 -1.71
C ALA A 23 9.46 19.69 -2.84
N GLY A 24 10.06 19.62 -4.03
CA GLY A 24 9.49 18.89 -5.17
C GLY A 24 9.54 17.37 -5.09
N CYS A 25 10.40 16.78 -4.25
CA CYS A 25 10.53 15.33 -4.15
C CYS A 25 9.50 14.65 -3.24
N ALA A 26 8.71 15.40 -2.49
CA ALA A 26 7.96 14.81 -1.39
C ALA A 26 6.54 14.34 -1.73
N HIS A 27 5.89 14.79 -2.80
CA HIS A 27 4.44 14.63 -2.90
C HIS A 27 3.89 14.46 -4.33
N ALA A 28 4.52 13.66 -5.18
CA ALA A 28 3.81 13.19 -6.37
C ALA A 28 2.55 12.42 -5.91
N PRO A 29 1.36 12.71 -6.44
CA PRO A 29 0.16 11.95 -6.16
C PRO A 29 0.43 10.46 -6.37
N PHE A 30 -0.11 9.60 -5.53
CA PHE A 30 0.13 8.16 -5.62
C PHE A 30 -0.40 7.57 -6.93
N THR A 31 -1.38 8.24 -7.55
CA THR A 31 -1.93 7.90 -8.88
C THR A 31 -0.90 7.99 -10.00
N ASP A 32 0.07 8.88 -9.90
CA ASP A 32 1.11 9.08 -10.93
C ASP A 32 2.16 7.95 -10.91
N ARG A 33 1.99 6.97 -10.03
CA ARG A 33 2.93 5.88 -9.82
C ARG A 33 2.51 4.55 -10.45
N PHE A 34 1.38 4.52 -11.15
CA PHE A 34 1.00 3.40 -12.01
C PHE A 34 1.08 3.84 -13.46
N ASN A 35 1.91 3.16 -14.25
CA ASN A 35 2.02 3.36 -15.69
C ASN A 35 1.32 2.19 -16.42
N PRO A 36 0.15 2.43 -17.03
CA PRO A 36 -0.57 1.38 -17.75
C PRO A 36 0.11 0.96 -19.07
N GLU A 37 0.99 1.78 -19.64
CA GLU A 37 1.70 1.45 -20.89
C GLU A 37 2.82 0.44 -20.64
N THR A 38 3.56 0.59 -19.54
CA THR A 38 4.64 -0.35 -19.15
C THR A 38 4.16 -1.43 -18.19
N ASN A 39 2.93 -1.34 -17.67
CA ASN A 39 2.41 -2.18 -16.60
C ASN A 39 3.31 -2.17 -15.36
N GLU A 40 3.77 -0.99 -14.97
CA GLU A 40 4.64 -0.84 -13.81
C GLU A 40 4.00 0.04 -12.75
N ALA A 41 4.19 -0.32 -11.50
CA ALA A 41 3.80 0.49 -10.36
C ALA A 41 5.02 0.89 -9.52
N THR A 42 5.14 2.18 -9.21
CA THR A 42 6.16 2.67 -8.28
C THR A 42 5.54 2.79 -6.89
N LEU A 43 6.06 2.04 -5.94
CA LEU A 43 5.52 2.02 -4.57
C LEU A 43 6.30 2.94 -3.63
N TRP A 44 7.62 3.03 -3.78
CA TRP A 44 8.46 3.85 -2.93
C TRP A 44 9.76 4.26 -3.64
N GLY A 45 10.11 5.55 -3.60
CA GLY A 45 11.29 6.07 -4.27
C GLY A 45 11.26 5.81 -5.78
N SER A 46 12.30 5.18 -6.30
CA SER A 46 12.40 4.71 -7.69
C SER A 46 12.10 3.22 -7.84
N GLU A 47 11.61 2.58 -6.80
CA GLU A 47 11.31 1.15 -6.82
C GLU A 47 10.04 0.88 -7.62
N THR A 48 10.19 0.16 -8.72
CA THR A 48 9.07 -0.27 -9.56
C THR A 48 8.82 -1.77 -9.39
N ILE A 49 7.55 -2.14 -9.44
CA ILE A 49 7.10 -3.52 -9.49
C ILE A 49 6.47 -3.73 -10.86
N PRO A 50 7.00 -4.68 -11.66
CA PRO A 50 6.34 -5.07 -12.89
C PRO A 50 5.04 -5.82 -12.55
N LEU A 51 3.97 -5.45 -13.22
CA LEU A 51 2.68 -6.11 -13.11
C LEU A 51 2.40 -6.87 -14.40
N ASP A 52 1.68 -7.98 -14.29
CA ASP A 52 1.15 -8.65 -15.47
C ASP A 52 0.26 -7.69 -16.28
N PRO A 53 0.15 -7.86 -17.59
CA PRO A 53 -0.75 -7.07 -18.41
C PRO A 53 -2.23 -7.21 -17.98
N GLY A 54 -3.01 -6.17 -18.26
CA GLY A 54 -4.46 -6.19 -18.08
C GLY A 54 -4.94 -5.63 -16.74
N TRP A 55 -4.06 -5.16 -15.87
CA TRP A 55 -4.48 -4.39 -14.69
C TRP A 55 -4.99 -3.01 -15.09
N ARG A 56 -6.13 -2.62 -14.53
CA ARG A 56 -6.78 -1.32 -14.74
C ARG A 56 -6.94 -0.61 -13.41
N LEU A 57 -6.46 0.62 -13.30
CA LEU A 57 -6.62 1.45 -12.10
C LEU A 57 -8.08 1.87 -11.95
N ILE A 58 -8.68 1.58 -10.80
CA ILE A 58 -10.04 1.99 -10.43
C ILE A 58 -10.01 3.29 -9.64
N GLY A 59 -9.00 3.46 -8.79
CA GLY A 59 -8.87 4.66 -7.99
C GLY A 59 -7.76 4.56 -6.96
N VAL A 60 -7.65 5.63 -6.19
CA VAL A 60 -6.72 5.72 -5.06
C VAL A 60 -7.51 6.11 -3.82
N GLU A 61 -7.26 5.42 -2.74
CA GLU A 61 -7.78 5.73 -1.41
C GLU A 61 -6.67 6.25 -0.52
N LYS A 62 -6.99 7.28 0.26
CA LYS A 62 -6.13 7.79 1.31
C LYS A 62 -6.87 7.70 2.64
N ILE A 63 -6.29 6.98 3.58
CA ILE A 63 -6.85 6.73 4.90
C ILE A 63 -5.85 7.19 5.95
N ASN A 64 -6.31 7.93 6.95
CA ASN A 64 -5.55 8.21 8.14
C ASN A 64 -6.01 7.27 9.24
N LEU A 65 -5.20 6.29 9.57
CA LEU A 65 -5.45 5.42 10.71
C LEU A 65 -5.24 6.22 11.99
N ARG A 66 -6.16 6.04 12.94
CA ARG A 66 -6.10 6.71 14.23
C ARG A 66 -5.86 5.70 15.33
N GLY A 67 -4.89 5.99 16.18
CA GLY A 67 -4.60 5.22 17.38
C GLY A 67 -4.94 5.99 18.63
N GLN A 68 -5.25 5.27 19.71
CA GLN A 68 -5.51 5.85 21.02
C GLN A 68 -4.19 6.01 21.77
N ILE A 69 -3.91 7.25 22.23
CA ILE A 69 -2.76 7.54 23.07
C ILE A 69 -3.27 7.91 24.44
N TRP A 70 -2.74 7.24 25.45
CA TRP A 70 -3.00 7.55 26.87
C TRP A 70 -4.48 7.65 27.20
N ASN A 71 -5.29 6.69 26.79
CA ASN A 71 -6.73 6.55 27.09
C ASN A 71 -7.65 7.77 26.78
N SER A 72 -7.16 8.81 26.08
CA SER A 72 -7.91 10.05 26.01
C SER A 72 -8.17 10.60 24.61
N PHE A 73 -7.27 10.41 23.64
CA PHE A 73 -7.42 11.05 22.32
C PHE A 73 -7.06 10.11 21.17
N LEU A 74 -7.93 10.07 20.14
CA LEU A 74 -7.63 9.44 18.86
C LEU A 74 -6.76 10.41 18.02
N VAL A 75 -5.55 10.03 17.75
CA VAL A 75 -4.61 10.79 16.92
C VAL A 75 -4.23 9.99 15.67
N PRO A 76 -3.92 10.65 14.56
CA PRO A 76 -3.36 9.96 13.41
C PRO A 76 -2.06 9.26 13.80
N ILE A 77 -1.94 7.97 13.48
CA ILE A 77 -0.73 7.18 13.69
C ILE A 77 -0.10 6.75 12.38
N ASP A 78 -0.92 6.45 11.38
CA ASP A 78 -0.47 6.04 10.07
C ASP A 78 -1.27 6.74 8.97
N GLU A 79 -0.60 7.11 7.90
CA GLU A 79 -1.21 7.48 6.63
C GLU A 79 -1.09 6.30 5.67
N VAL A 80 -2.23 5.79 5.18
CA VAL A 80 -2.28 4.73 4.20
C VAL A 80 -2.75 5.30 2.87
N GLN A 81 -1.98 5.08 1.82
CA GLN A 81 -2.34 5.41 0.45
C GLN A 81 -2.36 4.11 -0.36
N THR A 82 -3.50 3.80 -0.98
CA THR A 82 -3.72 2.54 -1.70
C THR A 82 -4.22 2.81 -3.11
N MET A 83 -3.50 2.31 -4.11
CA MET A 83 -4.01 2.16 -5.47
C MET A 83 -4.84 0.88 -5.54
N ILE A 84 -6.02 0.98 -6.14
CA ILE A 84 -6.94 -0.14 -6.35
C ILE A 84 -6.98 -0.44 -7.84
N LEU A 85 -6.48 -1.61 -8.22
CA LEU A 85 -6.48 -2.08 -9.59
C LEU A 85 -7.34 -3.35 -9.70
N VAL A 86 -7.90 -3.57 -10.87
CA VAL A 86 -8.67 -4.78 -11.17
C VAL A 86 -8.20 -5.40 -12.48
N ARG A 87 -8.31 -6.74 -12.58
CA ARG A 87 -7.99 -7.51 -13.78
C ARG A 87 -9.04 -8.59 -13.99
N GLY A 88 -9.43 -8.79 -15.24
CA GLY A 88 -10.44 -9.75 -15.63
C GLY A 88 -11.73 -9.09 -16.07
N GLU A 89 -12.79 -9.89 -16.16
CA GLU A 89 -14.10 -9.45 -16.56
C GLU A 89 -14.80 -8.61 -15.47
N GLU A 90 -15.94 -8.01 -15.78
CA GLU A 90 -16.73 -7.23 -14.83
C GLU A 90 -17.33 -8.08 -13.69
N LYS A 91 -17.34 -9.40 -13.88
CA LYS A 91 -17.79 -10.36 -12.87
C LYS A 91 -16.59 -11.04 -12.21
N GLU A 92 -16.56 -10.96 -10.89
CA GLU A 92 -15.57 -11.66 -10.06
C GLU A 92 -14.11 -11.43 -10.49
N PRO A 93 -13.68 -10.16 -10.69
CA PRO A 93 -12.32 -9.89 -11.09
C PRO A 93 -11.32 -10.18 -9.97
N SER A 94 -10.07 -10.37 -10.35
CA SER A 94 -8.95 -10.23 -9.42
C SER A 94 -8.76 -8.75 -9.06
N ILE A 95 -8.45 -8.48 -7.79
CA ILE A 95 -8.22 -7.13 -7.29
C ILE A 95 -6.77 -7.06 -6.78
N LEU A 96 -6.06 -6.00 -7.14
CA LEU A 96 -4.72 -5.72 -6.64
C LEU A 96 -4.74 -4.40 -5.89
N LEU A 97 -4.33 -4.45 -4.62
CA LEU A 97 -4.20 -3.29 -3.76
C LEU A 97 -2.71 -3.02 -3.55
N LEU A 98 -2.24 -1.90 -4.02
CA LEU A 98 -0.86 -1.46 -3.86
C LEU A 98 -0.81 -0.32 -2.85
N SER A 99 -0.32 -0.59 -1.66
CA SER A 99 -0.40 0.33 -0.54
C SER A 99 0.97 0.83 -0.10
N ARG A 100 0.99 2.07 0.32
CA ARG A 100 2.08 2.68 1.07
C ARG A 100 1.54 3.13 2.42
N VAL A 101 2.12 2.62 3.49
CA VAL A 101 1.79 3.02 4.87
C VAL A 101 2.95 3.82 5.42
N ILE A 102 2.66 5.02 5.90
CA ILE A 102 3.67 5.96 6.42
C ILE A 102 3.30 6.28 7.87
N LYS A 103 4.26 6.11 8.78
CA LYS A 103 4.12 6.58 10.16
C LYS A 103 4.01 8.10 10.17
N THR A 104 2.97 8.64 10.79
CA THR A 104 2.76 10.09 10.90
C THR A 104 3.63 10.74 11.97
N ARG A 105 4.22 9.92 12.85
CA ARG A 105 5.10 10.36 13.94
C ARG A 105 6.50 9.82 13.73
N GLN A 106 7.48 10.71 13.81
CA GLN A 106 8.90 10.35 13.65
C GLN A 106 9.42 9.42 14.75
N THR A 107 8.73 9.35 15.90
CA THR A 107 9.11 8.48 17.03
C THR A 107 8.53 7.06 16.90
N GLU A 108 7.66 6.81 15.94
CA GLU A 108 7.04 5.51 15.72
C GLU A 108 7.69 4.85 14.50
N ILE A 109 8.08 3.58 14.66
CA ILE A 109 8.69 2.78 13.61
C ILE A 109 7.96 1.44 13.47
N PHE A 110 8.07 0.84 12.28
CA PHE A 110 7.71 -0.55 12.08
C PHE A 110 8.86 -1.44 12.58
N THR A 111 8.57 -2.29 13.56
CA THR A 111 9.63 -3.10 14.20
C THR A 111 9.76 -4.50 13.59
N TYR A 112 8.68 -5.04 13.04
CA TYR A 112 8.68 -6.41 12.53
C TYR A 112 7.55 -6.64 11.53
N LEU A 113 7.86 -7.43 10.49
CA LEU A 113 6.88 -7.99 9.55
C LEU A 113 6.86 -9.51 9.71
N GLY A 114 5.70 -10.06 10.09
CA GLY A 114 5.46 -11.51 10.08
C GLY A 114 5.36 -12.07 8.66
N GLY A 115 5.36 -13.41 8.58
CA GLY A 115 5.16 -14.12 7.32
C GLY A 115 6.42 -14.81 6.78
N ALA A 116 6.22 -15.59 5.72
CA ALA A 116 7.30 -16.29 5.04
C ALA A 116 8.16 -15.30 4.23
N LYS A 117 9.44 -15.62 4.05
CA LYS A 117 10.31 -14.83 3.17
C LYS A 117 10.00 -15.18 1.73
N THR A 118 9.81 -14.16 0.90
CA THR A 118 9.63 -14.29 -0.55
C THR A 118 10.33 -13.17 -1.29
N ILE A 119 10.44 -13.27 -2.60
CA ILE A 119 11.04 -12.26 -3.48
C ILE A 119 9.99 -11.83 -4.48
N LEU A 120 9.81 -10.52 -4.63
CA LEU A 120 9.00 -9.91 -5.68
C LEU A 120 9.91 -8.95 -6.47
N GLY A 121 10.07 -9.21 -7.77
CA GLY A 121 11.11 -8.56 -8.56
C GLY A 121 12.51 -8.95 -8.04
N ASP A 122 13.29 -7.97 -7.63
CA ASP A 122 14.63 -8.15 -7.04
C ASP A 122 14.64 -7.88 -5.51
N ARG A 123 13.46 -7.75 -4.87
CA ARG A 123 13.33 -7.29 -3.49
C ARG A 123 12.75 -8.35 -2.56
N PRO A 124 13.26 -8.43 -1.32
CA PRO A 124 12.71 -9.33 -0.31
C PRO A 124 11.43 -8.75 0.30
N TYR A 125 10.42 -9.62 0.42
CA TYR A 125 9.14 -9.34 1.07
C TYR A 125 8.85 -10.39 2.14
N ARG A 126 7.85 -10.11 2.96
CA ARG A 126 7.19 -11.05 3.85
C ARG A 126 5.81 -11.37 3.30
N GLU A 127 5.54 -12.64 3.13
CA GLU A 127 4.31 -13.15 2.53
C GLU A 127 3.39 -13.73 3.57
N ASN A 128 2.13 -13.33 3.51
CA ASN A 128 1.03 -13.89 4.28
C ASN A 128 -0.13 -14.22 3.34
N MET A 129 -0.91 -15.25 3.69
CA MET A 129 -2.10 -15.65 2.94
C MET A 129 -3.28 -15.85 3.87
N TYR A 130 -4.48 -15.43 3.42
CA TYR A 130 -5.72 -15.64 4.16
C TYR A 130 -6.95 -15.55 3.23
N GLY A 131 -8.12 -15.83 3.78
CA GLY A 131 -9.39 -15.67 3.10
C GLY A 131 -10.07 -14.37 3.48
N LEU A 132 -10.76 -13.75 2.54
CA LEU A 132 -11.57 -12.55 2.72
C LEU A 132 -12.95 -12.76 2.13
N SER A 133 -14.01 -12.60 2.93
CA SER A 133 -15.38 -12.51 2.42
C SER A 133 -15.66 -11.11 1.87
N SER A 134 -16.46 -11.00 0.82
CA SER A 134 -16.86 -9.70 0.27
C SER A 134 -17.76 -8.90 1.21
N ASP A 135 -18.42 -9.56 2.17
CA ASP A 135 -19.24 -8.93 3.23
C ASP A 135 -18.45 -8.64 4.51
N THR A 136 -17.13 -8.59 4.42
CA THR A 136 -16.22 -8.37 5.55
C THR A 136 -16.64 -7.18 6.43
N SER A 137 -16.54 -7.34 7.75
CA SER A 137 -16.72 -6.26 8.71
C SER A 137 -15.47 -5.40 8.90
N ASP A 138 -14.32 -5.82 8.34
CA ASP A 138 -13.09 -5.02 8.39
C ASP A 138 -13.27 -3.70 7.62
N PRO A 139 -13.15 -2.54 8.28
CA PRO A 139 -13.49 -1.25 7.68
C PRO A 139 -12.54 -0.85 6.55
N GLU A 140 -11.29 -1.32 6.54
CA GLU A 140 -10.32 -1.03 5.50
C GLU A 140 -10.66 -1.79 4.21
N TYR A 141 -10.82 -3.12 4.31
CA TYR A 141 -11.18 -3.96 3.16
C TYR A 141 -12.54 -3.61 2.60
N ARG A 142 -13.53 -3.39 3.46
CA ARG A 142 -14.88 -2.98 3.05
C ARG A 142 -14.82 -1.73 2.17
N ARG A 143 -14.04 -0.72 2.55
CA ARG A 143 -13.87 0.50 1.76
C ARG A 143 -13.30 0.23 0.37
N TYR A 144 -12.28 -0.63 0.26
CA TYR A 144 -11.71 -0.99 -1.04
C TYR A 144 -12.71 -1.74 -1.91
N LEU A 145 -13.43 -2.70 -1.34
CA LEU A 145 -14.45 -3.47 -2.05
C LEU A 145 -15.65 -2.59 -2.47
N GLU A 146 -16.09 -1.67 -1.62
CA GLU A 146 -17.11 -0.66 -1.95
C GLU A 146 -16.66 0.22 -3.14
N ARG A 147 -15.38 0.59 -3.18
CA ARG A 147 -14.81 1.37 -4.30
C ARG A 147 -14.84 0.60 -5.61
N VAL A 148 -14.53 -0.69 -5.58
CA VAL A 148 -14.61 -1.58 -6.75
C VAL A 148 -16.07 -1.73 -7.20
N SER A 149 -17.00 -1.97 -6.28
CA SER A 149 -18.42 -2.05 -6.58
C SER A 149 -19.00 -0.76 -7.16
N ALA A 150 -18.57 0.40 -6.64
CA ALA A 150 -18.98 1.71 -7.15
C ALA A 150 -18.48 1.98 -8.58
N ALA A 151 -17.48 1.26 -9.05
CA ALA A 151 -17.02 1.27 -10.44
C ALA A 151 -17.83 0.34 -11.37
N GLY A 152 -18.95 -0.22 -10.89
CA GLY A 152 -19.84 -1.12 -11.65
C GLY A 152 -19.35 -2.56 -11.75
N ILE A 153 -18.40 -2.96 -10.90
CA ILE A 153 -17.79 -4.28 -10.91
C ILE A 153 -18.46 -5.18 -9.86
N SER A 154 -18.89 -6.37 -10.26
CA SER A 154 -19.50 -7.37 -9.38
C SER A 154 -18.41 -8.13 -8.63
N LEU A 155 -18.47 -8.09 -7.30
CA LEU A 155 -17.51 -8.79 -6.44
C LEU A 155 -17.79 -10.29 -6.39
N ALA A 156 -16.74 -11.10 -6.25
CA ALA A 156 -16.88 -12.50 -5.86
C ALA A 156 -17.37 -12.60 -4.40
N PRO A 157 -18.07 -13.67 -4.02
CA PRO A 157 -18.49 -13.90 -2.62
C PRO A 157 -17.30 -13.96 -1.64
N GLY A 158 -16.14 -14.39 -2.12
CA GLY A 158 -14.91 -14.44 -1.34
C GLY A 158 -13.66 -14.38 -2.19
N TYR A 159 -12.56 -14.05 -1.54
CA TYR A 159 -11.25 -13.91 -2.13
C TYR A 159 -10.18 -14.63 -1.32
N ARG A 160 -9.28 -15.29 -2.02
CA ARG A 160 -7.98 -15.64 -1.46
C ARG A 160 -7.10 -14.40 -1.55
N VAL A 161 -6.55 -13.99 -0.41
CA VAL A 161 -5.70 -12.79 -0.30
C VAL A 161 -4.27 -13.22 -0.08
N ARG A 162 -3.38 -12.77 -0.94
CA ARG A 162 -1.94 -12.86 -0.81
C ARG A 162 -1.40 -11.48 -0.46
N VAL A 163 -0.71 -11.36 0.67
CA VAL A 163 -0.13 -10.10 1.14
C VAL A 163 1.38 -10.19 1.12
N LEU A 164 2.01 -9.22 0.51
CA LEU A 164 3.45 -9.06 0.45
C LEU A 164 3.82 -7.73 1.11
N ASP A 165 4.49 -7.80 2.26
CA ASP A 165 4.90 -6.64 3.04
C ASP A 165 6.41 -6.46 3.00
N ARG A 166 6.87 -5.20 2.87
CA ARG A 166 8.27 -4.81 2.94
C ARG A 166 8.43 -3.48 3.66
N LEU A 167 9.54 -3.33 4.38
CA LEU A 167 9.96 -2.06 5.00
C LEU A 167 11.14 -1.48 4.22
N PRO A 168 10.92 -0.57 3.26
CA PRO A 168 12.00 0.16 2.61
C PRO A 168 12.66 1.16 3.56
N HIS A 169 11.93 1.59 4.58
CA HIS A 169 12.37 2.45 5.67
C HIS A 169 11.64 2.04 6.96
N ASP A 170 12.19 2.36 8.12
CA ASP A 170 11.60 2.02 9.42
C ASP A 170 10.25 2.72 9.69
N THR A 171 10.00 3.85 9.02
CA THR A 171 8.72 4.59 9.09
C THR A 171 7.81 4.36 7.90
N VAL A 172 8.21 3.52 6.94
CA VAL A 172 7.46 3.27 5.70
C VAL A 172 7.33 1.79 5.44
N MET A 173 6.11 1.34 5.23
CA MET A 173 5.80 -0.01 4.77
C MET A 173 5.17 0.05 3.37
N VAL A 174 5.65 -0.79 2.49
CA VAL A 174 5.05 -1.08 1.20
C VAL A 174 4.33 -2.41 1.30
N ARG A 175 3.07 -2.43 0.85
CA ARG A 175 2.21 -3.61 0.87
C ARG A 175 1.60 -3.85 -0.50
N VAL A 176 1.73 -5.06 -0.99
CA VAL A 176 1.08 -5.57 -2.19
C VAL A 176 0.08 -6.63 -1.76
N MET A 177 -1.20 -6.44 -2.07
CA MET A 177 -2.24 -7.41 -1.74
C MET A 177 -2.95 -7.83 -3.01
N GLU A 178 -2.88 -9.10 -3.34
CA GLU A 178 -3.58 -9.70 -4.47
C GLU A 178 -4.77 -10.50 -3.96
N LEU A 179 -5.97 -10.11 -4.39
CA LEU A 179 -7.24 -10.75 -4.07
C LEU A 179 -7.69 -11.54 -5.30
N THR A 180 -7.59 -12.85 -5.24
CA THR A 180 -8.05 -13.75 -6.31
C THR A 180 -9.40 -14.35 -5.91
N PRO A 181 -10.43 -14.32 -6.78
CA PRO A 181 -11.72 -14.97 -6.49
C PRO A 181 -11.56 -16.42 -6.05
N GLY A 182 -12.30 -16.82 -5.04
CA GLY A 182 -12.24 -18.18 -4.51
C GLY A 182 -13.21 -18.41 -3.37
N ASN A 183 -13.56 -19.66 -3.12
CA ASN A 183 -14.37 -20.03 -1.98
C ASN A 183 -13.56 -19.88 -0.69
N VAL A 184 -14.03 -19.00 0.17
CA VAL A 184 -13.38 -18.73 1.45
C VAL A 184 -14.28 -19.15 2.59
N THR A 185 -13.78 -20.05 3.42
CA THR A 185 -14.50 -20.56 4.59
C THR A 185 -14.03 -19.95 5.91
N SER A 186 -13.08 -19.00 5.88
CA SER A 186 -12.51 -18.41 7.09
C SER A 186 -12.50 -16.89 7.02
N THR A 187 -12.88 -16.26 8.13
CA THR A 187 -12.81 -14.82 8.34
C THR A 187 -11.37 -14.38 8.62
N LEU A 188 -11.03 -13.16 8.16
CA LEU A 188 -9.78 -12.48 8.49
C LEU A 188 -9.58 -12.34 10.01
N PRO A 189 -8.33 -12.39 10.47
CA PRO A 189 -7.98 -11.81 11.75
C PRO A 189 -8.15 -10.30 11.67
N SER A 190 -8.65 -9.70 12.74
CA SER A 190 -8.64 -8.24 12.88
C SER A 190 -7.20 -7.71 12.72
N TYR A 191 -7.08 -6.56 12.09
CA TYR A 191 -5.83 -5.83 11.90
C TYR A 191 -5.05 -5.75 13.22
N GLY A 192 -3.83 -6.28 13.25
CA GLY A 192 -2.98 -6.35 14.45
C GLY A 192 -2.81 -7.73 15.07
N GLN A 193 -3.64 -8.70 14.73
CA GLN A 193 -3.39 -10.09 15.12
C GLN A 193 -2.61 -10.80 14.01
N MET A 194 -1.29 -10.81 14.13
CA MET A 194 -0.48 -11.72 13.33
C MET A 194 -0.79 -13.16 13.77
N TYR A 195 -1.20 -13.99 12.81
CA TYR A 195 -1.33 -15.40 13.09
C TYR A 195 0.04 -15.98 13.49
N PRO A 196 0.09 -16.86 14.49
CA PRO A 196 1.24 -17.72 14.71
C PRO A 196 1.59 -18.44 13.40
N GLN A 197 2.87 -18.67 13.18
CA GLN A 197 3.39 -19.28 11.95
C GLN A 197 2.69 -20.59 11.59
N GLU A 198 2.29 -21.36 12.60
CA GLU A 198 1.52 -22.61 12.51
C GLU A 198 0.14 -22.42 11.84
N ILE A 199 -0.56 -21.33 12.15
CA ILE A 199 -1.87 -21.03 11.55
C ILE A 199 -1.70 -20.56 10.10
N GLN A 200 -0.63 -19.84 9.79
CA GLN A 200 -0.31 -19.45 8.42
C GLN A 200 0.01 -20.67 7.54
N GLU A 201 0.71 -21.68 8.07
CA GLU A 201 0.95 -22.92 7.36
C GLU A 201 -0.33 -23.72 7.13
N LEU A 202 -1.26 -23.75 8.11
CA LEU A 202 -2.57 -24.37 7.96
C LEU A 202 -3.42 -23.68 6.87
N ILE A 203 -3.37 -22.36 6.81
CA ILE A 203 -4.04 -21.58 5.77
C ILE A 203 -3.42 -21.91 4.41
N ARG A 204 -2.09 -21.90 4.31
CA ARG A 204 -1.37 -22.23 3.07
C ARG A 204 -1.73 -23.62 2.55
N ARG A 205 -1.73 -24.65 3.39
CA ARG A 205 -2.10 -26.04 3.05
C ARG A 205 -3.57 -26.21 2.62
N ARG A 206 -4.45 -25.28 2.97
CA ARG A 206 -5.87 -25.34 2.54
C ARG A 206 -6.09 -24.73 1.15
N PHE A 207 -5.13 -23.98 0.66
CA PHE A 207 -5.22 -23.30 -0.65
C PHE A 207 -4.36 -23.96 -1.73
N ASP A 208 -3.46 -24.88 -1.37
CA ASP A 208 -2.75 -25.78 -2.28
C ASP A 208 -3.61 -27.03 -2.58
#